data_d9982b553061762de919d63a6d3855e0
#
_entry.id   d9982b553061762de919d63a6d3855e0
#
_cell.length_a   1.000
_cell.length_b   1.000
_cell.length_c   1.000
_cell.angle_alpha   90.00
_cell.angle_beta   90.00
_cell.angle_gamma   90.00
#
_symmetry.space_group_name_H-M   'P 1'
#
loop_
_entity.id
_entity.type
_entity.pdbx_description
1 polymer ?
#
loop_
_entity_poly.entity_id
_entity_poly.type
_entity_poly.pdbx_seq_one_letter_code
_entity_poly.pdbx_strand_id
1 'polypeptide(L)'
;MKKFLNTALELTTRNLTYKYGSDDPANGGMDCSGFVYFVLKQNGVTDVPRDSSEQYVWLRRAHKFEPVLSQKDNSFEFEDLKPGDLLFWTGTYAIERDPPITHAMIYLGREKKTGRRVMVGASDGRVYQGESRYGVSVFDFNIPRRDKNSDGKLQPSFVGYGHIPGLHD
;
A
#
# COMPACT_ATOMS: atom_id res chain seq x y z
N MET A 1 -12.76 4.19 11.04
CA MET A 1 -11.48 3.50 10.83
C MET A 1 -11.59 1.99 10.94
N LYS A 2 -12.21 1.49 11.99
CA LYS A 2 -12.36 0.03 12.19
C LYS A 2 -13.09 -0.68 11.05
N LYS A 3 -14.18 -0.09 10.55
CA LYS A 3 -14.92 -0.65 9.40
C LYS A 3 -14.06 -0.71 8.14
N PHE A 4 -13.27 0.33 7.90
CA PHE A 4 -12.36 0.39 6.75
C PHE A 4 -11.34 -0.74 6.79
N LEU A 5 -10.68 -0.93 7.93
CA LEU A 5 -9.68 -1.99 8.08
C LEU A 5 -10.33 -3.39 8.02
N ASN A 6 -11.54 -3.55 8.57
CA ASN A 6 -12.26 -4.82 8.47
C ASN A 6 -12.64 -5.16 7.03
N THR A 7 -13.05 -4.18 6.23
CA THR A 7 -13.31 -4.40 4.80
C THR A 7 -12.05 -4.89 4.09
N ALA A 8 -10.92 -4.26 4.35
CA ALA A 8 -9.65 -4.65 3.76
C ALA A 8 -9.25 -6.07 4.16
N LEU A 9 -9.36 -6.40 5.44
CA LEU A 9 -8.98 -7.73 5.95
C LEU A 9 -9.92 -8.84 5.45
N GLU A 10 -11.20 -8.56 5.33
CA GLU A 10 -12.16 -9.54 4.81
C GLU A 10 -11.81 -9.97 3.39
N LEU A 11 -11.33 -9.06 2.55
CA LEU A 11 -10.94 -9.38 1.20
C LEU A 11 -9.75 -10.35 1.14
N THR A 12 -8.91 -10.40 2.16
CA THR A 12 -7.78 -11.34 2.22
C THR A 12 -8.22 -12.79 2.38
N THR A 13 -9.49 -13.03 2.74
CA THR A 13 -10.03 -14.39 2.95
C THR A 13 -10.64 -14.99 1.69
N ARG A 14 -10.66 -14.25 0.57
CA ARG A 14 -11.38 -14.64 -0.64
C ARG A 14 -10.51 -15.27 -1.73
N ASN A 15 -9.24 -15.56 -1.45
CA ASN A 15 -8.30 -16.13 -2.43
C ASN A 15 -8.18 -15.30 -3.72
N LEU A 16 -8.18 -13.98 -3.60
CA LEU A 16 -8.07 -13.08 -4.72
C LEU A 16 -6.62 -13.01 -5.22
N THR A 17 -6.44 -13.07 -6.53
CA THR A 17 -5.12 -12.97 -7.15
C THR A 17 -4.71 -11.51 -7.37
N TYR A 18 -3.46 -11.30 -7.76
CA TYR A 18 -3.05 -10.02 -8.31
C TYR A 18 -3.50 -9.98 -9.78
N LYS A 19 -4.30 -8.97 -10.13
CA LYS A 19 -4.82 -8.83 -11.48
C LYS A 19 -4.72 -7.37 -11.94
N TYR A 20 -3.78 -7.11 -12.82
CA TYR A 20 -3.53 -5.76 -13.32
C TYR A 20 -4.78 -5.21 -14.00
N GLY A 21 -5.13 -3.96 -13.66
CA GLY A 21 -6.30 -3.28 -14.23
C GLY A 21 -7.61 -3.56 -13.51
N SER A 22 -7.63 -4.47 -12.54
CA SER A 22 -8.86 -4.83 -11.82
C SER A 22 -9.01 -4.07 -10.50
N ASP A 23 -10.20 -3.54 -10.26
CA ASP A 23 -10.62 -2.90 -9.01
C ASP A 23 -11.89 -3.54 -8.44
N ASP A 24 -12.24 -4.73 -8.89
CA ASP A 24 -13.44 -5.42 -8.45
C ASP A 24 -13.11 -6.87 -8.08
N PRO A 25 -13.37 -7.30 -6.83
CA PRO A 25 -13.09 -8.67 -6.40
C PRO A 25 -13.91 -9.72 -7.19
N ALA A 26 -15.02 -9.32 -7.82
CA ALA A 26 -15.79 -10.23 -8.67
C ALA A 26 -15.00 -10.71 -9.90
N ASN A 27 -13.92 -10.01 -10.27
CA ASN A 27 -13.02 -10.43 -11.34
C ASN A 27 -12.01 -11.51 -10.92
N GLY A 28 -12.04 -11.94 -9.66
CA GLY A 28 -11.12 -12.96 -9.15
C GLY A 28 -9.79 -12.42 -8.66
N GLY A 29 -9.55 -11.14 -8.76
CA GLY A 29 -8.33 -10.48 -8.31
C GLY A 29 -8.40 -8.98 -8.47
N MET A 30 -7.37 -8.30 -7.94
CA MET A 30 -7.26 -6.83 -8.02
C MET A 30 -5.79 -6.45 -8.15
N ASP A 31 -5.51 -5.25 -8.67
CA ASP A 31 -4.17 -4.67 -8.56
C ASP A 31 -4.06 -3.82 -7.29
N CYS A 32 -2.88 -3.26 -7.03
CA CYS A 32 -2.61 -2.57 -5.76
C CYS A 32 -3.50 -1.35 -5.56
N SER A 33 -3.57 -0.47 -6.54
CA SER A 33 -4.41 0.74 -6.47
C SER A 33 -5.89 0.41 -6.59
N GLY A 34 -6.23 -0.66 -7.32
CA GLY A 34 -7.59 -1.16 -7.44
C GLY A 34 -8.15 -1.66 -6.11
N PHE A 35 -7.31 -2.35 -5.33
CA PHE A 35 -7.68 -2.76 -3.97
C PHE A 35 -7.97 -1.54 -3.10
N VAL A 36 -7.09 -0.56 -3.10
CA VAL A 36 -7.27 0.70 -2.33
C VAL A 36 -8.56 1.39 -2.79
N TYR A 37 -8.76 1.52 -4.09
CA TYR A 37 -9.93 2.14 -4.68
C TYR A 37 -11.21 1.46 -4.21
N PHE A 38 -11.28 0.14 -4.31
CA PHE A 38 -12.47 -0.64 -3.92
C PHE A 38 -12.77 -0.47 -2.43
N VAL A 39 -11.77 -0.64 -1.55
CA VAL A 39 -11.97 -0.57 -0.11
C VAL A 39 -12.47 0.83 0.30
N LEU A 40 -11.91 1.88 -0.26
CA LEU A 40 -12.32 3.25 0.04
C LEU A 40 -13.73 3.53 -0.45
N LYS A 41 -14.07 3.10 -1.67
CA LYS A 41 -15.44 3.25 -2.19
C LYS A 41 -16.47 2.55 -1.30
N GLN A 42 -16.15 1.37 -0.82
CA GLN A 42 -17.04 0.61 0.09
C GLN A 42 -17.24 1.33 1.43
N ASN A 43 -16.36 2.24 1.78
CA ASN A 43 -16.40 2.98 3.04
C ASN A 43 -16.80 4.45 2.85
N GLY A 44 -17.42 4.78 1.72
CA GLY A 44 -18.01 6.09 1.46
C GLY A 44 -17.04 7.16 0.99
N VAL A 45 -15.78 6.81 0.71
CA VAL A 45 -14.82 7.75 0.15
C VAL A 45 -14.92 7.69 -1.37
N THR A 46 -15.66 8.63 -1.96
CA THR A 46 -16.07 8.58 -3.37
C THR A 46 -15.11 9.29 -4.32
N ASP A 47 -14.25 10.15 -3.80
CA ASP A 47 -13.32 10.96 -4.59
C ASP A 47 -11.92 10.33 -4.72
N VAL A 48 -11.76 9.08 -4.27
CA VAL A 48 -10.48 8.38 -4.37
C VAL A 48 -10.12 8.14 -5.84
N PRO A 49 -8.90 8.51 -6.28
CA PRO A 49 -8.46 8.21 -7.64
C PRO A 49 -8.21 6.71 -7.86
N ARG A 50 -8.24 6.29 -9.13
CA ARG A 50 -8.12 4.87 -9.48
C ARG A 50 -6.71 4.33 -9.42
N ASP A 51 -5.68 5.09 -9.80
CA ASP A 51 -4.32 4.57 -9.84
C ASP A 51 -3.42 5.13 -8.72
N SER A 52 -2.32 4.43 -8.45
CA SER A 52 -1.42 4.74 -7.34
C SER A 52 -0.78 6.13 -7.47
N SER A 53 -0.42 6.53 -8.67
CA SER A 53 0.18 7.86 -8.91
C SER A 53 -0.82 8.97 -8.60
N GLU A 54 -2.06 8.82 -9.04
CA GLU A 54 -3.11 9.80 -8.75
C GLU A 54 -3.52 9.79 -7.28
N GLN A 55 -3.51 8.64 -6.63
CA GLN A 55 -3.75 8.52 -5.18
C GLN A 55 -2.68 9.29 -4.40
N TYR A 56 -1.43 9.18 -4.81
CA TYR A 56 -0.33 9.93 -4.22
C TYR A 56 -0.55 11.44 -4.37
N VAL A 57 -0.89 11.91 -5.57
CA VAL A 57 -1.18 13.33 -5.84
C VAL A 57 -2.37 13.81 -5.00
N TRP A 58 -3.41 13.00 -4.89
CA TRP A 58 -4.59 13.29 -4.10
C TRP A 58 -4.24 13.59 -2.64
N LEU A 59 -3.40 12.75 -2.02
CA LEU A 59 -2.95 12.99 -0.64
C LEU A 59 -2.06 14.23 -0.53
N ARG A 60 -1.22 14.48 -1.52
CA ARG A 60 -0.37 15.66 -1.51
C ARG A 60 -1.19 16.94 -1.60
N ARG A 61 -2.19 16.97 -2.46
CA ARG A 61 -3.09 18.12 -2.58
C ARG A 61 -3.91 18.39 -1.33
N ALA A 62 -4.23 17.34 -0.59
CA ALA A 62 -4.94 17.44 0.68
C ALA A 62 -4.02 17.81 1.86
N HIS A 63 -2.73 17.98 1.63
CA HIS A 63 -1.71 18.20 2.67
C HIS A 63 -1.69 17.11 3.73
N LYS A 64 -1.92 15.86 3.29
CA LYS A 64 -1.96 14.68 4.16
C LYS A 64 -0.79 13.72 3.93
N PHE A 65 0.09 14.03 2.99
CA PHE A 65 1.22 13.16 2.67
C PHE A 65 2.46 13.53 3.47
N GLU A 66 3.12 12.50 4.03
CA GLU A 66 4.39 12.60 4.75
C GLU A 66 5.48 11.88 3.97
N PRO A 67 6.47 12.59 3.41
CA PRO A 67 7.57 11.94 2.71
C PRO A 67 8.51 11.23 3.69
N VAL A 68 9.06 10.10 3.27
CA VAL A 68 10.05 9.35 4.04
C VAL A 68 11.30 9.21 3.20
N LEU A 69 12.36 9.84 3.64
CA LEU A 69 13.65 9.83 2.94
C LEU A 69 14.62 8.79 3.51
N SER A 70 14.47 8.46 4.78
CA SER A 70 15.30 7.46 5.45
C SER A 70 14.97 6.05 4.97
N GLN A 71 15.99 5.21 4.88
CA GLN A 71 15.82 3.78 4.58
C GLN A 71 15.86 2.91 5.85
N LYS A 72 15.60 3.53 7.01
CA LYS A 72 15.61 2.83 8.30
C LYS A 72 14.19 2.70 8.86
N ASP A 73 13.83 1.50 9.29
CA ASP A 73 12.51 1.19 9.84
C ASP A 73 12.18 1.96 11.13
N ASN A 74 13.19 2.43 11.86
CA ASN A 74 13.01 3.14 13.13
C ASN A 74 13.19 4.65 13.01
N SER A 75 13.10 5.20 11.81
CA SER A 75 13.20 6.64 11.57
C SER A 75 12.07 7.39 12.27
N PHE A 76 12.36 8.59 12.77
CA PHE A 76 11.35 9.50 13.34
C PHE A 76 10.27 9.87 12.31
N GLU A 77 10.54 9.72 11.03
CA GLU A 77 9.60 10.02 9.96
C GLU A 77 8.32 9.18 10.06
N PHE A 78 8.36 8.06 10.79
CA PHE A 78 7.20 7.18 10.97
C PHE A 78 6.36 7.51 12.21
N GLU A 79 6.66 8.59 12.94
CA GLU A 79 5.92 8.94 14.16
C GLU A 79 4.43 9.13 13.95
N ASP A 80 4.04 9.70 12.80
CA ASP A 80 2.65 9.98 12.48
C ASP A 80 1.96 8.87 11.69
N LEU A 81 2.66 7.79 11.41
CA LEU A 81 2.10 6.65 10.69
C LEU A 81 1.06 5.92 11.54
N LYS A 82 -0.16 5.82 11.04
CA LYS A 82 -1.30 5.22 11.77
C LYS A 82 -1.99 4.15 10.92
N PRO A 83 -2.60 3.14 11.57
CA PRO A 83 -3.43 2.18 10.84
C PRO A 83 -4.47 2.88 9.98
N GLY A 84 -4.60 2.43 8.73
CA GLY A 84 -5.47 3.04 7.74
C GLY A 84 -4.78 4.01 6.80
N ASP A 85 -3.53 4.38 7.06
CA ASP A 85 -2.77 5.23 6.15
C ASP A 85 -2.41 4.48 4.88
N LEU A 86 -2.26 5.23 3.78
CA LEU A 86 -1.75 4.68 2.53
C LEU A 86 -0.22 4.76 2.50
N LEU A 87 0.38 3.71 1.98
CA LEU A 87 1.83 3.57 1.79
C LEU A 87 2.14 3.55 0.30
N PHE A 88 3.19 4.26 -0.13
CA PHE A 88 3.52 4.39 -1.55
C PHE A 88 4.96 4.02 -1.85
N TRP A 89 5.14 3.39 -3.00
CA TRP A 89 6.45 3.02 -3.55
C TRP A 89 6.60 3.48 -4.99
N THR A 90 7.87 3.62 -5.40
CA THR A 90 8.27 3.75 -6.79
C THR A 90 9.12 2.55 -7.17
N GLY A 91 9.25 2.28 -8.48
CA GLY A 91 10.19 1.27 -8.98
C GLY A 91 9.76 -0.18 -8.81
N THR A 92 8.48 -0.46 -8.51
CA THR A 92 8.00 -1.85 -8.39
C THR A 92 7.77 -2.49 -9.76
N TYR A 93 7.58 -1.70 -10.80
CA TYR A 93 7.58 -2.15 -12.19
C TYR A 93 7.99 -0.99 -13.11
N ALA A 94 8.39 -1.33 -14.34
CA ALA A 94 8.85 -0.34 -15.31
C ALA A 94 7.65 0.33 -15.97
N ILE A 95 7.50 1.65 -15.76
CA ILE A 95 6.47 2.45 -16.41
C ILE A 95 6.92 3.91 -16.43
N GLU A 96 6.63 4.60 -17.53
CA GLU A 96 6.80 6.03 -17.62
C GLU A 96 5.53 6.70 -17.13
N ARG A 97 5.63 7.39 -15.99
CA ARG A 97 4.53 8.22 -15.45
C ARG A 97 5.12 9.27 -14.51
N ASP A 98 4.39 10.34 -14.34
CA ASP A 98 4.77 11.42 -13.44
C ASP A 98 3.54 11.80 -12.58
N PRO A 99 3.64 11.67 -11.24
CA PRO A 99 4.79 11.12 -10.48
C PRO A 99 5.00 9.61 -10.71
N PRO A 100 6.23 9.11 -10.51
CA PRO A 100 6.56 7.71 -10.84
C PRO A 100 6.17 6.72 -9.74
N ILE A 101 4.99 6.84 -9.20
CA ILE A 101 4.45 5.96 -8.15
C ILE A 101 3.85 4.72 -8.80
N THR A 102 4.31 3.55 -8.37
CA THR A 102 3.92 2.28 -8.97
C THR A 102 3.19 1.34 -8.02
N HIS A 103 3.16 1.63 -6.71
CA HIS A 103 2.56 0.72 -5.74
C HIS A 103 1.95 1.48 -4.58
N ALA A 104 0.81 0.99 -4.10
CA ALA A 104 0.10 1.53 -2.94
C ALA A 104 -0.44 0.39 -2.07
N MET A 105 -0.32 0.53 -0.75
CA MET A 105 -0.80 -0.44 0.23
C MET A 105 -1.48 0.31 1.38
N ILE A 106 -2.22 -0.43 2.22
CA ILE A 106 -2.87 0.12 3.41
C ILE A 106 -2.13 -0.37 4.65
N TYR A 107 -1.68 0.56 5.49
CA TYR A 107 -0.99 0.22 6.73
C TYR A 107 -1.98 -0.32 7.76
N LEU A 108 -1.64 -1.43 8.40
CA LEU A 108 -2.48 -2.05 9.45
C LEU A 108 -2.00 -1.76 10.87
N GLY A 109 -0.76 -1.38 11.05
CA GLY A 109 -0.16 -1.19 12.37
C GLY A 109 0.87 -2.25 12.69
N ARG A 110 1.12 -2.45 13.99
CA ARG A 110 2.05 -3.48 14.46
C ARG A 110 1.29 -4.69 14.98
N GLU A 111 1.77 -5.88 14.64
CA GLU A 111 1.24 -7.12 15.19
C GLU A 111 1.58 -7.22 16.68
N LYS A 112 0.60 -7.62 17.49
CA LYS A 112 0.78 -7.74 18.95
C LYS A 112 1.82 -8.80 19.33
N LYS A 113 1.86 -9.91 18.57
CA LYS A 113 2.76 -11.03 18.88
C LYS A 113 4.22 -10.75 18.53
N THR A 114 4.46 -10.06 17.40
CA THR A 114 5.81 -9.92 16.85
C THR A 114 6.36 -8.51 16.97
N GLY A 115 5.50 -7.51 17.17
CA GLY A 115 5.87 -6.10 17.12
C GLY A 115 6.19 -5.60 15.71
N ARG A 116 6.05 -6.44 14.70
CA ARG A 116 6.35 -6.07 13.31
C ARG A 116 5.23 -5.25 12.71
N ARG A 117 5.60 -4.30 11.87
CA ARG A 117 4.63 -3.55 11.08
C ARG A 117 4.10 -4.42 9.95
N VAL A 118 2.78 -4.33 9.72
CA VAL A 118 2.11 -5.08 8.66
C VAL A 118 1.23 -4.14 7.84
N MET A 119 0.97 -4.57 6.61
CA MET A 119 0.14 -3.85 5.66
C MET A 119 -0.74 -4.83 4.90
N VAL A 120 -1.78 -4.32 4.25
CA VAL A 120 -2.72 -5.13 3.46
C VAL A 120 -2.89 -4.50 2.08
N GLY A 121 -3.04 -5.35 1.09
CA GLY A 121 -3.30 -4.91 -0.27
C GLY A 121 -3.09 -6.03 -1.26
N ALA A 122 -3.04 -5.67 -2.55
CA ALA A 122 -2.79 -6.60 -3.64
C ALA A 122 -1.34 -6.46 -4.11
N SER A 123 -0.63 -7.56 -4.22
CA SER A 123 0.76 -7.58 -4.68
C SER A 123 1.04 -8.81 -5.54
N ASP A 124 1.97 -8.68 -6.47
CA ASP A 124 2.45 -9.76 -7.31
C ASP A 124 3.60 -10.55 -6.68
N GLY A 125 3.92 -10.26 -5.44
CA GLY A 125 4.90 -11.02 -4.67
C GLY A 125 5.54 -10.20 -3.56
N ARG A 126 5.20 -10.51 -2.32
CA ARG A 126 5.81 -9.94 -1.12
C ARG A 126 5.84 -10.99 -0.03
N VAL A 127 6.48 -10.66 1.07
CA VAL A 127 6.75 -11.59 2.15
C VAL A 127 5.86 -11.29 3.35
N TYR A 128 5.40 -12.34 4.02
CA TYR A 128 4.80 -12.28 5.35
C TYR A 128 5.39 -13.36 6.22
N GLN A 129 6.04 -12.96 7.30
CA GLN A 129 6.70 -13.86 8.26
C GLN A 129 7.61 -14.89 7.58
N GLY A 130 8.40 -14.44 6.60
CA GLY A 130 9.35 -15.28 5.88
C GLY A 130 8.77 -16.06 4.70
N GLU A 131 7.47 -16.03 4.48
CA GLU A 131 6.81 -16.72 3.36
C GLU A 131 6.39 -15.76 2.27
N SER A 132 6.65 -16.15 1.02
CA SER A 132 6.18 -15.39 -0.14
C SER A 132 4.68 -15.54 -0.32
N ARG A 133 4.00 -14.42 -0.55
CA ARG A 133 2.56 -14.37 -0.79
C ARG A 133 2.24 -13.61 -2.06
N TYR A 134 1.16 -14.00 -2.68
CA TYR A 134 0.64 -13.44 -3.92
C TYR A 134 -0.78 -12.96 -3.73
N GLY A 135 -1.17 -11.93 -4.49
CA GLY A 135 -2.54 -11.47 -4.54
C GLY A 135 -2.92 -10.59 -3.38
N VAL A 136 -4.18 -10.65 -2.95
CA VAL A 136 -4.72 -9.85 -1.87
C VAL A 136 -4.44 -10.53 -0.55
N SER A 137 -3.56 -9.94 0.27
CA SER A 137 -3.11 -10.55 1.52
C SER A 137 -2.56 -9.49 2.47
N VAL A 138 -2.23 -9.95 3.68
CA VAL A 138 -1.43 -9.20 4.64
C VAL A 138 0.05 -9.50 4.36
N PHE A 139 0.87 -8.45 4.44
CA PHE A 139 2.31 -8.55 4.18
C PHE A 139 3.08 -7.81 5.26
N ASP A 140 4.34 -8.21 5.47
CA ASP A 140 5.25 -7.45 6.30
C ASP A 140 5.51 -6.09 5.66
N PHE A 141 5.49 -5.03 6.46
CA PHE A 141 5.92 -3.71 6.01
C PHE A 141 7.34 -3.46 6.47
N ASN A 142 8.28 -3.65 5.55
CA ASN A 142 9.67 -3.33 5.74
C ASN A 142 10.10 -2.33 4.67
N ILE A 143 10.97 -1.39 5.05
CA ILE A 143 11.58 -0.53 4.04
C ILE A 143 12.62 -1.38 3.31
N PRO A 144 12.51 -1.53 1.97
CA PRO A 144 13.47 -2.31 1.22
C PRO A 144 14.87 -1.72 1.40
N ARG A 145 15.81 -2.57 1.74
CA ARG A 145 17.22 -2.18 1.67
C ARG A 145 17.54 -1.88 0.21
N ARG A 146 18.24 -0.78 -0.03
CA ARG A 146 18.82 -0.55 -1.34
C ARG A 146 19.93 -1.57 -1.48
N ASP A 147 19.61 -2.74 -2.00
CA ASP A 147 20.64 -3.64 -2.45
C ASP A 147 21.36 -2.97 -3.59
N LYS A 148 22.68 -2.94 -3.48
CA LYS A 148 23.55 -2.54 -4.57
C LYS A 148 23.36 -3.55 -5.69
N ASN A 149 22.30 -3.39 -6.46
CA ASN A 149 22.05 -4.31 -7.53
C ASN A 149 22.90 -3.91 -8.71
N SER A 150 23.91 -4.72 -8.95
CA SER A 150 24.86 -4.55 -10.03
C SER A 150 24.23 -4.64 -11.42
N ASP A 151 22.96 -5.03 -11.53
CA ASP A 151 22.35 -5.41 -12.81
C ASP A 151 21.50 -4.32 -13.44
N GLY A 152 21.47 -3.11 -12.89
CA GLY A 152 20.66 -2.01 -13.41
C GLY A 152 19.16 -2.24 -13.36
N LYS A 153 18.70 -3.23 -12.61
CA LYS A 153 17.28 -3.51 -12.42
C LYS A 153 16.63 -2.46 -11.53
N LEU A 154 15.34 -2.20 -11.78
CA LEU A 154 14.55 -1.32 -10.94
C LEU A 154 14.58 -1.78 -9.49
N GLN A 155 14.83 -0.82 -8.60
CA GLN A 155 14.80 -1.04 -7.15
C GLN A 155 13.54 -0.42 -6.59
N PRO A 156 12.64 -1.20 -5.95
CA PRO A 156 11.52 -0.61 -5.24
C PRO A 156 12.02 0.32 -4.15
N SER A 157 11.45 1.51 -4.08
CA SER A 157 11.81 2.50 -3.07
C SER A 157 10.54 3.02 -2.41
N PHE A 158 10.52 2.98 -1.07
CA PHE A 158 9.42 3.53 -0.29
C PHE A 158 9.50 5.05 -0.34
N VAL A 159 8.38 5.69 -0.68
CA VAL A 159 8.31 7.15 -0.90
C VAL A 159 7.77 7.87 0.33
N GLY A 160 6.78 7.28 0.99
CA GLY A 160 6.12 7.88 2.13
C GLY A 160 4.71 7.36 2.32
N TYR A 161 3.98 8.03 3.21
CA TYR A 161 2.63 7.61 3.60
C TYR A 161 1.73 8.82 3.78
N GLY A 162 0.43 8.58 3.86
CA GLY A 162 -0.49 9.67 4.13
C GLY A 162 -1.84 9.22 4.67
N HIS A 163 -2.50 10.17 5.32
CA HIS A 163 -3.83 9.96 5.89
C HIS A 163 -4.91 10.17 4.83
N ILE A 164 -5.90 9.31 4.80
CA ILE A 164 -6.96 9.37 3.79
C ILE A 164 -7.95 10.48 4.14
N PRO A 165 -8.16 11.46 3.22
CA PRO A 165 -9.15 12.51 3.43
C PRO A 165 -10.56 11.94 3.50
N GLY A 166 -11.38 12.43 4.42
CA GLY A 166 -12.78 12.02 4.54
C GLY A 166 -13.02 10.70 5.25
N LEU A 167 -11.97 10.02 5.68
CA LEU A 167 -12.10 8.78 6.46
C LEU A 167 -12.12 9.15 7.95
N HIS A 168 -13.28 8.98 8.57
CA HIS A 168 -13.48 9.30 9.99
C HIS A 168 -13.67 8.01 10.80
N ASP A 169 -13.20 8.04 12.01
CA ASP A 169 -13.40 6.95 12.97
C ASP A 169 -14.86 6.87 13.43
#